data_2a6cb26b946a3fb2b8204902f0c76a35
#
_entry.id   2a6cb26b946a3fb2b8204902f0c76a35
#
_cell.length_a   1.000
_cell.length_b   1.000
_cell.length_c   1.000
_cell.angle_alpha   90.00
_cell.angle_beta   90.00
_cell.angle_gamma   90.00
#
_symmetry.space_group_name_H-M   'P 1'
#
loop_
_entity.id
_entity.type
_entity.pdbx_description
1 polymer ?
#
loop_
_entity_poly.entity_id
_entity_poly.type
_entity_poly.pdbx_seq_one_letter_code
_entity_poly.pdbx_strand_id
1 'polypeptide(L)' 'MTYDEWAEEYYETARLTEEKIKEYRKKRRETKSPSLRGFYSGKIQLYKEQYDDCIFAAESLKRRAIREKLRKGVR' A
#
# COMPACT_ATOMS: atom_id res chain seq x y z
N MET A 1 -0.37 17.78 11.64
CA MET A 1 -0.43 16.95 10.40
C MET A 1 -1.81 17.05 9.78
N THR A 2 -1.87 17.33 8.49
CA THR A 2 -3.14 17.39 7.76
C THR A 2 -3.53 15.99 7.27
N TYR A 3 -4.79 15.84 6.86
CA TYR A 3 -5.24 14.58 6.25
C TYR A 3 -4.47 14.28 4.96
N ASP A 4 -4.15 15.30 4.17
CA ASP A 4 -3.38 15.12 2.93
C ASP A 4 -1.96 14.62 3.22
N GLU A 5 -1.28 15.19 4.21
CA GLU A 5 0.04 14.74 4.61
C GLU A 5 0.02 13.31 5.12
N TRP A 6 -1.00 12.98 5.91
CA TRP A 6 -1.19 11.62 6.43
C TRP A 6 -1.43 10.63 5.30
N ALA A 7 -2.26 11.00 4.33
CA ALA A 7 -2.51 10.17 3.15
C ALA A 7 -1.22 9.92 2.36
N GLU A 8 -0.36 10.93 2.23
CA GLU A 8 0.92 10.77 1.53
C GLU A 8 1.82 9.74 2.21
N GLU A 9 1.81 9.67 3.53
CA GLU A 9 2.56 8.65 4.27
C GLU A 9 2.08 7.24 3.91
N TYR A 10 0.76 7.04 3.80
CA TYR A 10 0.21 5.75 3.39
C TYR A 10 0.54 5.42 1.94
N TYR A 11 0.52 6.40 1.04
CA TYR A 11 0.93 6.18 -0.35
C TYR A 11 2.41 5.79 -0.43
N GLU A 12 3.26 6.42 0.37
CA GLU A 12 4.68 6.06 0.40
C GLU A 12 4.88 4.64 0.92
N THR A 13 4.17 4.25 1.97
CA THR A 13 4.20 2.88 2.49
C THR A 13 3.73 1.89 1.42
N ALA A 14 2.68 2.22 0.68
CA ALA A 14 2.16 1.39 -0.41
C ALA A 14 3.23 1.22 -1.50
N ARG A 15 3.92 2.29 -1.86
CA ARG A 15 4.99 2.25 -2.87
C ARG A 15 6.12 1.31 -2.44
N LEU A 16 6.56 1.42 -1.19
CA LEU A 16 7.61 0.55 -0.66
C LEU A 16 7.15 -0.91 -0.61
N THR A 17 5.89 -1.14 -0.26
CA THR A 17 5.30 -2.48 -0.24
C THR A 17 5.25 -3.07 -1.65
N GLU A 18 4.91 -2.26 -2.65
CA GLU A 18 4.91 -2.68 -4.04
C GLU A 18 6.30 -3.12 -4.50
N GLU A 19 7.34 -2.40 -4.08
CA GLU A 19 8.72 -2.78 -4.38
C GLU A 19 9.06 -4.15 -3.77
N LYS A 20 8.60 -4.43 -2.55
CA LYS A 20 8.77 -5.73 -1.92
C LYS A 20 8.07 -6.84 -2.69
N ILE A 21 6.87 -6.59 -3.18
CA ILE A 21 6.13 -7.55 -4.01
C ILE A 21 6.92 -7.89 -5.26
N LYS A 22 7.47 -6.89 -5.93
CA LYS A 22 8.29 -7.11 -7.14
C LYS A 22 9.52 -7.93 -6.84
N GLU A 23 10.20 -7.63 -5.72
CA GLU A 23 11.38 -8.35 -5.28
C GLU A 23 11.07 -9.84 -5.04
N TYR A 24 10.00 -10.13 -4.30
CA TYR A 24 9.63 -11.52 -4.00
C TYR A 24 9.12 -12.27 -5.23
N ARG A 25 8.45 -11.59 -6.15
CA ARG A 25 8.07 -12.20 -7.44
C ARG A 25 9.29 -12.63 -8.24
N LYS A 26 10.31 -11.78 -8.24
CA LYS A 26 11.58 -12.11 -8.90
C LYS A 26 12.24 -13.32 -8.26
N LYS A 27 12.35 -13.33 -6.92
CA LYS A 27 12.92 -14.44 -6.18
C LYS A 27 12.15 -15.75 -6.43
N ARG A 28 10.81 -15.68 -6.44
CA ARG A 28 9.98 -16.85 -6.71
C ARG A 28 10.24 -17.41 -8.11
N ARG A 29 10.40 -16.53 -9.09
CA ARG A 29 10.66 -16.91 -10.47
C ARG A 29 12.03 -17.54 -10.65
N GLU A 30 13.02 -17.08 -9.89
CA GLU A 30 14.42 -17.54 -10.02
C GLU A 30 14.72 -18.78 -9.19
N THR A 31 13.94 -19.09 -8.18
CA THR A 31 14.21 -20.25 -7.32
C THR A 31 13.74 -21.53 -7.97
N LYS A 32 14.51 -22.62 -7.76
CA LYS A 32 14.13 -23.97 -8.17
C LYS A 32 13.56 -24.79 -7.02
N SER A 33 13.57 -24.22 -5.80
CA SER A 33 13.09 -24.92 -4.61
C SER A 33 11.58 -24.73 -4.46
N PRO A 34 10.77 -25.83 -4.42
CA PRO A 34 9.33 -25.73 -4.19
C PRO A 34 9.00 -25.10 -2.84
N SER A 35 9.80 -25.41 -1.80
CA SER A 35 9.59 -24.82 -0.46
C SER A 35 9.78 -23.32 -0.47
N LEU A 36 10.84 -22.82 -1.10
CA LEU A 36 11.09 -21.39 -1.20
C LEU A 36 10.04 -20.70 -2.06
N ARG A 37 9.58 -21.36 -3.12
CA ARG A 37 8.53 -20.81 -3.98
C ARG A 37 7.25 -20.60 -3.18
N GLY A 38 6.86 -21.55 -2.34
CA GLY A 38 5.71 -21.41 -1.46
C GLY A 38 5.89 -20.29 -0.44
N PHE A 39 7.08 -20.20 0.14
CA PHE A 39 7.41 -19.12 1.08
C PHE A 39 7.26 -17.75 0.42
N TYR A 40 7.82 -17.58 -0.78
CA TYR A 40 7.73 -16.30 -1.50
C TYR A 40 6.29 -15.97 -1.89
N SER A 41 5.51 -16.98 -2.28
CA SER A 41 4.08 -16.79 -2.60
C SER A 41 3.31 -16.28 -1.39
N GLY A 42 3.59 -16.82 -0.20
CA GLY A 42 2.98 -16.35 1.05
C GLY A 42 3.35 -14.91 1.37
N LYS A 43 4.60 -14.53 1.16
CA LYS A 43 5.06 -13.16 1.38
C LYS A 43 4.41 -12.19 0.40
N ILE A 44 4.29 -12.58 -0.86
CA ILE A 44 3.63 -11.77 -1.89
C ILE A 44 2.17 -11.50 -1.49
N GLN A 45 1.45 -12.53 -1.03
CA GLN A 45 0.06 -12.38 -0.62
C GLN A 45 -0.06 -11.43 0.56
N LEU A 46 0.80 -11.57 1.57
CA LEU A 46 0.82 -10.70 2.73
C LEU A 46 1.04 -9.23 2.34
N TYR A 47 2.03 -8.98 1.48
CA TYR A 47 2.34 -7.62 1.05
C TYR A 47 1.26 -7.03 0.14
N LYS A 48 0.56 -7.85 -0.66
CA LYS A 48 -0.59 -7.40 -1.43
C LYS A 48 -1.71 -6.91 -0.53
N GLU A 49 -1.98 -7.63 0.56
CA GLU A 49 -2.98 -7.21 1.54
C GLU A 49 -2.59 -5.91 2.20
N GLN A 50 -1.32 -5.76 2.58
CA GLN A 50 -0.82 -4.52 3.17
C GLN A 50 -0.91 -3.35 2.19
N TYR A 51 -0.58 -3.60 0.92
CA TYR A 51 -0.69 -2.59 -0.12
C TYR A 51 -2.13 -2.09 -0.25
N ASP A 52 -3.08 -3.01 -0.34
CA ASP A 52 -4.50 -2.67 -0.48
C ASP A 52 -5.00 -1.89 0.74
N ASP A 53 -4.59 -2.28 1.94
CA ASP A 53 -4.96 -1.57 3.17
C ASP A 53 -4.40 -0.15 3.19
N CYS A 54 -3.16 0.03 2.76
CA CYS A 54 -2.54 1.36 2.69
C CYS A 54 -3.24 2.26 1.69
N ILE A 55 -3.57 1.73 0.51
CA ILE A 55 -4.30 2.49 -0.51
C ILE A 55 -5.69 2.88 -0.01
N PHE A 56 -6.40 1.94 0.62
CA PHE A 56 -7.72 2.21 1.19
C PHE A 56 -7.64 3.32 2.24
N ALA A 57 -6.67 3.24 3.15
CA ALA A 57 -6.48 4.26 4.19
C ALA A 57 -6.17 5.63 3.58
N ALA A 58 -5.27 5.67 2.58
CA ALA A 58 -4.89 6.91 1.91
C ALA A 58 -6.10 7.56 1.23
N GLU A 59 -6.88 6.77 0.51
CA GLU A 59 -8.07 7.27 -0.19
C GLU A 59 -9.12 7.78 0.78
N SER A 60 -9.30 7.10 1.92
CA SER A 60 -10.22 7.55 2.97
C SER A 60 -9.80 8.90 3.53
N LEU A 61 -8.51 9.09 3.77
CA LEU A 61 -7.98 10.36 4.26
C LEU A 61 -8.12 11.48 3.23
N LYS A 62 -7.91 11.18 1.96
CA LYS A 62 -8.11 12.15 0.88
C LYS A 62 -9.57 12.60 0.82
N ARG A 63 -10.51 11.68 0.97
CA ARG A 63 -11.94 12.02 1.00
C ARG A 63 -12.27 12.92 2.18
N ARG A 64 -11.69 12.67 3.36
CA ARG A 64 -11.88 13.54 4.53
C ARG A 64 -11.31 14.94 4.30
N ALA A 65 -10.15 15.03 3.66
CA ALA A 65 -9.54 16.32 3.32
C ALA A 65 -10.44 17.14 2.42
N ILE A 66 -11.04 16.51 1.41
CA ILE A 66 -11.97 17.17 0.49
C ILE A 66 -13.20 17.66 1.24
N ARG A 67 -13.79 16.85 2.12
CA ARG A 67 -14.95 17.24 2.91
C ARG A 67 -14.66 18.45 3.80
N GLU A 68 -13.49 18.48 4.41
CA GLU A 68 -13.09 19.63 5.24
C GLU A 68 -12.98 20.90 4.43
N LYS A 69 -12.36 20.81 3.25
CA LYS A 69 -12.24 21.96 2.35
C LYS A 69 -13.60 22.49 1.91
N LEU A 70 -14.53 21.59 1.56
CA LEU A 70 -15.88 21.96 1.18
C LEU A 70 -16.63 22.60 2.33
N ARG A 71 -16.50 22.05 3.54
CA ARG A 71 -17.13 22.60 4.74
C ARG A 71 -16.64 24.03 5.01
N LYS A 72 -15.35 24.27 4.88
CA LYS A 72 -14.76 25.60 5.07
C LYS A 72 -15.12 26.56 3.97
N GLY A 73 -15.38 26.06 2.77
CA GLY A 73 -15.72 26.87 1.61
C GLY A 73 -17.18 27.28 1.51
N VAL A 74 -18.05 26.72 2.34
CA VAL A 74 -19.51 26.92 2.28
C VAL A 74 -19.96 28.15 3.10
N ARG A 75 -19.12 29.05 3.43
CA ARG A 75 -19.52 30.25 4.19
C ARG A 75 -19.92 31.38 3.30
#